data_d9297ed61d62366bd5f2434c144c54dd
#
_entry.id   d9297ed61d62366bd5f2434c144c54dd
#
_cell.length_a   1.000
_cell.length_b   1.000
_cell.length_c   1.000
_cell.angle_alpha   90.00
_cell.angle_beta   90.00
_cell.angle_gamma   90.00
#
_symmetry.space_group_name_H-M   'P 1'
#
loop_
_entity.id
_entity.type
_entity.pdbx_description
1 polymer ?
#
loop_
_entity_poly.entity_id
_entity_poly.type
_entity_poly.pdbx_seq_one_letter_code
_entity_poly.pdbx_strand_id
1 'polypeptide(L)'
;MKNIYTKLCLSAIGCLMMASCDFLDVVPQGTATVDDIYRTQYQAEGMVLSCYANIPNYFHPQQFPDFTGGNEIITSKGGTTRWFHFRSLVYGEESPTTTYYSLWSNTAKSYPQGAVKKAVWESIRNCYNVLNNLDRVSDITPENLSWWKGEALFLIGYYHQIMLEYYGPIVIIDKEIPMESSPAEMMTSRSPYDTCVDFIANKYSEAARLLPGVWDSSKRNRATSSAALAFKARLLLYAASPLVNGNSEFYSDFKNKNGELLFNSTYDRNKWLLAAEAADKAAEMCEDGGRALVLGATGKKTDLLNKMADIETVSYTHLRAHETELH
;
A
#
# COMPACT_ATOMS: atom_id res chain seq x y z
N MET A 1 -41.08 35.86 -51.04
CA MET A 1 -40.17 34.73 -51.33
C MET A 1 -38.81 34.84 -50.70
N LYS A 2 -38.13 35.99 -50.67
CA LYS A 2 -36.78 36.15 -50.03
C LYS A 2 -36.70 35.69 -48.57
N ASN A 3 -37.71 35.92 -47.75
CA ASN A 3 -37.67 35.57 -46.31
C ASN A 3 -37.82 34.07 -46.01
N ILE A 4 -38.32 33.25 -46.94
CA ILE A 4 -38.46 31.80 -46.76
C ILE A 4 -37.11 31.12 -46.96
N TYR A 5 -36.38 31.53 -47.98
CA TYR A 5 -35.01 31.01 -48.24
C TYR A 5 -34.02 31.35 -47.18
N THR A 6 -34.12 32.53 -46.56
CA THR A 6 -33.27 32.93 -45.42
C THR A 6 -33.54 32.11 -44.20
N LYS A 7 -34.79 31.80 -43.90
CA LYS A 7 -35.18 30.92 -42.77
C LYS A 7 -34.77 29.47 -43.00
N LEU A 8 -34.88 28.98 -44.24
CA LEU A 8 -34.42 27.62 -44.60
C LEU A 8 -32.90 27.48 -44.49
N CYS A 9 -32.12 28.47 -44.94
CA CYS A 9 -30.68 28.49 -44.80
C CYS A 9 -30.22 28.57 -43.37
N LEU A 10 -30.88 29.36 -42.50
CA LEU A 10 -30.59 29.43 -41.06
C LEU A 10 -30.92 28.11 -40.35
N SER A 11 -32.02 27.44 -40.74
CA SER A 11 -32.35 26.14 -40.18
C SER A 11 -31.37 25.04 -40.62
N ALA A 12 -30.91 25.04 -41.86
CA ALA A 12 -29.92 24.10 -42.36
C ALA A 12 -28.52 24.29 -41.69
N ILE A 13 -28.13 25.54 -41.46
CA ILE A 13 -26.87 25.85 -40.73
C ILE A 13 -26.96 25.41 -39.26
N GLY A 14 -28.16 25.59 -38.63
CA GLY A 14 -28.41 25.10 -37.27
C GLY A 14 -28.35 23.58 -37.14
N CYS A 15 -28.83 22.82 -38.13
CA CYS A 15 -28.74 21.35 -38.16
C CYS A 15 -27.28 20.86 -38.42
N LEU A 16 -26.49 21.57 -39.21
CA LEU A 16 -25.10 21.24 -39.46
C LEU A 16 -24.18 21.49 -38.23
N MET A 17 -24.54 22.43 -37.36
CA MET A 17 -23.80 22.67 -36.12
C MET A 17 -24.05 21.60 -35.04
N MET A 18 -25.17 20.86 -35.11
CA MET A 18 -25.47 19.76 -34.18
C MET A 18 -24.79 18.43 -34.55
N ALA A 19 -24.31 18.28 -35.77
CA ALA A 19 -23.59 17.09 -36.21
C ALA A 19 -22.08 17.11 -35.90
N SER A 20 -21.58 18.18 -35.29
CA SER A 20 -20.13 18.38 -35.01
C SER A 20 -19.66 17.83 -33.66
N CYS A 21 -20.51 17.20 -32.86
CA CYS A 21 -20.12 16.72 -31.53
C CYS A 21 -19.32 15.42 -31.54
N ASP A 22 -19.28 14.68 -32.64
CA ASP A 22 -18.59 13.38 -32.72
C ASP A 22 -17.09 13.50 -33.05
N PHE A 23 -16.63 14.71 -33.41
CA PHE A 23 -15.22 14.95 -33.76
C PHE A 23 -14.29 15.15 -32.55
N LEU A 24 -14.84 15.41 -31.37
CA LEU A 24 -14.05 15.65 -30.16
C LEU A 24 -13.75 14.36 -29.37
N ASP A 25 -14.37 13.24 -29.73
CA ASP A 25 -14.16 11.94 -29.08
C ASP A 25 -13.13 11.06 -29.82
N VAL A 26 -12.25 11.65 -30.63
CA VAL A 26 -11.15 10.92 -31.27
C VAL A 26 -10.11 10.60 -30.20
N VAL A 27 -10.17 9.40 -29.66
CA VAL A 27 -9.06 8.83 -28.87
C VAL A 27 -7.82 8.86 -29.74
N PRO A 28 -6.72 9.53 -29.34
CA PRO A 28 -5.48 9.56 -30.12
C PRO A 28 -5.06 8.15 -30.51
N GLN A 29 -4.74 7.93 -31.78
CA GLN A 29 -4.23 6.64 -32.27
C GLN A 29 -3.00 6.26 -31.46
N GLY A 30 -3.04 5.11 -30.78
CA GLY A 30 -1.95 4.61 -29.94
C GLY A 30 -2.17 4.76 -28.42
N THR A 31 -3.28 5.36 -27.98
CA THR A 31 -3.66 5.32 -26.55
C THR A 31 -4.36 3.99 -26.30
N ALA A 32 -3.74 3.12 -25.48
CA ALA A 32 -4.35 1.86 -25.08
C ALA A 32 -5.63 2.14 -24.27
N THR A 33 -6.74 1.56 -24.70
CA THR A 33 -8.00 1.59 -23.94
C THR A 33 -8.01 0.51 -22.85
N VAL A 34 -8.95 0.59 -21.91
CA VAL A 34 -9.16 -0.48 -20.91
C VAL A 34 -9.40 -1.82 -21.59
N ASP A 35 -10.13 -1.84 -22.71
CA ASP A 35 -10.41 -3.06 -23.48
C ASP A 35 -9.13 -3.64 -24.12
N ASP A 36 -8.21 -2.80 -24.56
CA ASP A 36 -6.93 -3.27 -25.08
C ASP A 36 -6.04 -3.88 -23.98
N ILE A 37 -6.04 -3.28 -22.80
CA ILE A 37 -5.23 -3.73 -21.65
C ILE A 37 -5.69 -5.08 -21.12
N TYR A 38 -6.99 -5.36 -21.11
CA TYR A 38 -7.58 -6.61 -20.61
C TYR A 38 -7.99 -7.59 -21.72
N ARG A 39 -7.42 -7.44 -22.92
CA ARG A 39 -7.71 -8.32 -24.06
C ARG A 39 -7.10 -9.71 -23.90
N THR A 40 -5.85 -9.77 -23.42
CA THR A 40 -5.11 -11.02 -23.24
C THR A 40 -4.49 -11.11 -21.86
N GLN A 41 -4.25 -12.33 -21.41
CA GLN A 41 -3.57 -12.62 -20.14
C GLN A 41 -2.20 -11.91 -20.05
N TYR A 42 -1.43 -11.87 -21.12
CA TYR A 42 -0.13 -11.20 -21.14
C TYR A 42 -0.24 -9.69 -20.85
N GLN A 43 -1.22 -9.02 -21.44
CA GLN A 43 -1.46 -7.58 -21.21
C GLN A 43 -1.97 -7.32 -19.79
N ALA A 44 -2.92 -8.15 -19.33
CA ALA A 44 -3.49 -8.05 -17.98
C ALA A 44 -2.43 -8.27 -16.88
N GLU A 45 -1.48 -9.19 -17.08
CA GLU A 45 -0.35 -9.38 -16.15
C GLU A 45 0.49 -8.11 -16.01
N GLY A 46 0.70 -7.37 -17.07
CA GLY A 46 1.38 -6.07 -17.05
C GLY A 46 0.68 -5.06 -16.12
N MET A 47 -0.66 -5.05 -16.08
CA MET A 47 -1.42 -4.23 -15.15
C MET A 47 -1.29 -4.69 -13.69
N VAL A 48 -1.32 -5.99 -13.45
CA VAL A 48 -1.06 -6.54 -12.11
C VAL A 48 0.33 -6.13 -11.61
N LEU A 49 1.35 -6.24 -12.46
CA LEU A 49 2.71 -5.83 -12.13
C LEU A 49 2.82 -4.32 -11.91
N SER A 50 2.05 -3.51 -12.63
CA SER A 50 2.01 -2.05 -12.42
C SER A 50 1.51 -1.67 -11.02
N CYS A 51 0.68 -2.50 -10.40
CA CYS A 51 0.23 -2.29 -9.02
C CYS A 51 1.37 -2.39 -8.00
N TYR A 52 2.45 -3.11 -8.31
CA TYR A 52 3.65 -3.19 -7.45
C TYR A 52 4.62 -2.01 -7.64
N ALA A 53 4.50 -1.26 -8.73
CA ALA A 53 5.51 -0.27 -9.15
C ALA A 53 5.71 0.88 -8.15
N ASN A 54 4.75 1.15 -7.30
CA ASN A 54 4.80 2.23 -6.32
C ASN A 54 5.01 1.74 -4.86
N ILE A 55 5.39 0.46 -4.69
CA ILE A 55 5.81 -0.02 -3.37
C ILE A 55 7.05 0.77 -2.96
N PRO A 56 7.04 1.44 -1.80
CA PRO A 56 8.21 2.16 -1.30
C PRO A 56 9.40 1.22 -1.11
N ASN A 57 10.59 1.68 -1.47
CA ASN A 57 11.79 0.91 -1.25
C ASN A 57 12.28 1.04 0.19
N TYR A 58 11.89 0.10 1.05
CA TYR A 58 12.24 0.07 2.47
C TYR A 58 13.75 -0.01 2.74
N PHE A 59 14.53 -0.49 1.78
CA PHE A 59 15.99 -0.58 1.92
C PHE A 59 16.73 0.68 1.49
N HIS A 60 16.01 1.71 1.05
CA HIS A 60 16.63 2.97 0.65
C HIS A 60 16.54 3.97 1.79
N PRO A 61 17.63 4.24 2.52
CA PRO A 61 17.61 5.08 3.73
C PRO A 61 17.14 6.53 3.46
N GLN A 62 17.24 6.99 2.21
CA GLN A 62 16.75 8.31 1.82
C GLN A 62 15.24 8.36 1.57
N GLN A 63 14.60 7.20 1.36
CA GLN A 63 13.19 7.10 1.01
C GLN A 63 12.32 6.66 2.17
N PHE A 64 12.92 6.07 3.20
CA PHE A 64 12.20 5.45 4.29
C PHE A 64 12.63 6.02 5.63
N PRO A 65 11.75 6.81 6.29
CA PRO A 65 12.08 7.41 7.59
C PRO A 65 12.26 6.38 8.70
N ASP A 66 11.79 5.15 8.57
CA ASP A 66 11.92 4.10 9.59
C ASP A 66 13.37 3.80 9.95
N PHE A 67 14.30 3.81 8.96
CA PHE A 67 15.72 3.61 9.20
C PHE A 67 16.38 4.74 9.99
N THR A 68 15.76 5.87 10.02
CA THR A 68 16.42 7.12 10.40
C THR A 68 15.57 7.94 11.36
N GLY A 69 14.33 7.49 11.62
CA GLY A 69 13.44 8.07 12.64
C GLY A 69 13.74 7.58 14.06
N GLY A 70 14.57 6.53 14.20
CA GLY A 70 15.09 6.05 15.48
C GLY A 70 16.32 6.83 15.96
N ASN A 71 16.90 6.38 17.04
CA ASN A 71 18.11 6.99 17.62
C ASN A 71 19.41 6.37 17.09
N GLU A 72 19.31 5.34 16.24
CA GLU A 72 20.47 4.56 15.78
C GLU A 72 21.31 5.30 14.74
N ILE A 73 20.66 6.17 13.94
CA ILE A 73 21.33 6.92 12.88
C ILE A 73 20.97 8.40 12.98
N ILE A 74 21.98 9.25 13.15
CA ILE A 74 21.84 10.70 13.10
C ILE A 74 22.68 11.22 11.94
N THR A 75 22.09 12.04 11.08
CA THR A 75 22.83 12.71 10.01
C THR A 75 23.18 14.14 10.39
N SER A 76 24.30 14.62 9.87
CA SER A 76 24.72 16.02 10.06
C SER A 76 23.74 16.98 9.37
N LYS A 77 23.58 18.18 9.93
CA LYS A 77 22.69 19.24 9.41
C LYS A 77 23.11 19.80 8.05
N GLY A 78 24.32 19.49 7.58
CA GLY A 78 24.90 20.04 6.35
C GLY A 78 25.34 18.99 5.34
N GLY A 79 25.80 19.44 4.17
CA GLY A 79 26.37 18.59 3.13
C GLY A 79 25.32 17.87 2.27
N THR A 80 25.74 16.74 1.69
CA THR A 80 24.90 15.92 0.80
C THR A 80 23.75 15.23 1.52
N THR A 81 23.76 15.20 2.84
CA THR A 81 22.73 14.57 3.68
C THR A 81 21.43 15.36 3.79
N ARG A 82 21.38 16.59 3.27
CA ARG A 82 20.16 17.42 3.25
C ARG A 82 18.99 16.80 2.46
N TRP A 83 19.26 15.81 1.66
CA TRP A 83 18.26 15.09 0.84
C TRP A 83 17.63 13.90 1.55
N PHE A 84 18.05 13.58 2.78
CA PHE A 84 17.44 12.53 3.57
C PHE A 84 16.13 13.04 4.18
N HIS A 85 15.02 12.37 3.93
CA HIS A 85 13.70 12.79 4.40
C HIS A 85 13.61 12.87 5.93
N PHE A 86 14.24 11.94 6.64
CA PHE A 86 14.22 11.97 8.09
C PHE A 86 14.89 13.22 8.68
N ARG A 87 15.79 13.87 7.95
CA ARG A 87 16.34 15.15 8.38
C ARG A 87 15.22 16.17 8.63
N SER A 88 14.25 16.21 7.75
CA SER A 88 13.11 17.13 7.90
C SER A 88 12.27 16.81 9.14
N LEU A 89 12.14 15.53 9.49
CA LEU A 89 11.48 15.08 10.73
C LEU A 89 12.29 15.46 11.96
N VAL A 90 13.58 15.10 12.01
CA VAL A 90 14.47 15.34 13.15
C VAL A 90 14.66 16.84 13.44
N TYR A 91 14.72 17.66 12.41
CA TYR A 91 14.90 19.12 12.55
C TYR A 91 13.59 19.91 12.57
N GLY A 92 12.43 19.23 12.57
CA GLY A 92 11.12 19.88 12.62
C GLY A 92 10.79 20.68 11.36
N GLU A 93 11.39 20.34 10.23
CA GLU A 93 11.14 21.00 8.93
C GLU A 93 9.90 20.44 8.23
N GLU A 94 9.39 19.27 8.68
CA GLU A 94 8.18 18.63 8.16
C GLU A 94 6.94 19.23 8.82
N SER A 95 5.94 19.58 8.02
CA SER A 95 4.68 20.11 8.52
C SER A 95 3.54 19.78 7.54
N PRO A 96 2.26 19.93 7.94
CA PRO A 96 1.12 19.72 7.04
C PRO A 96 1.16 20.61 5.78
N THR A 97 1.83 21.76 5.84
CA THR A 97 1.95 22.71 4.73
C THR A 97 3.29 22.64 3.99
N THR A 98 4.27 21.97 4.57
CA THR A 98 5.61 21.80 3.99
C THR A 98 6.02 20.34 4.15
N THR A 99 5.74 19.53 3.15
CA THR A 99 6.08 18.11 3.14
C THR A 99 7.29 17.88 2.24
N TYR A 100 8.30 17.21 2.76
CA TYR A 100 9.44 16.71 2.00
C TYR A 100 9.24 15.27 1.57
N TYR A 101 8.46 14.52 2.33
CA TYR A 101 8.07 13.16 2.04
C TYR A 101 6.56 12.99 2.20
N SER A 102 5.87 12.60 1.13
CA SER A 102 4.43 12.37 1.18
C SER A 102 4.06 11.12 0.41
N LEU A 103 3.44 10.18 1.10
CA LEU A 103 2.71 9.06 0.50
C LEU A 103 1.27 9.47 0.15
N TRP A 104 0.78 10.55 0.78
CA TRP A 104 -0.58 11.03 0.63
C TRP A 104 -0.82 11.83 -0.64
N SER A 105 0.16 12.65 -1.03
CA SER A 105 0.01 13.55 -2.18
C SER A 105 1.28 13.60 -3.03
N ASN A 106 1.13 14.02 -4.29
CA ASN A 106 2.26 14.24 -5.21
C ASN A 106 2.95 15.58 -5.01
N THR A 107 2.67 16.30 -3.92
CA THR A 107 3.10 17.69 -3.70
C THR A 107 4.38 17.83 -2.87
N ALA A 108 5.06 16.72 -2.55
CA ALA A 108 6.31 16.75 -1.80
C ALA A 108 7.37 17.61 -2.50
N LYS A 109 8.03 18.49 -1.73
CA LYS A 109 8.98 19.50 -2.26
C LYS A 109 10.32 18.95 -2.70
N SER A 110 10.67 17.75 -2.29
CA SER A 110 11.98 17.18 -2.59
C SER A 110 11.87 15.71 -2.92
N TYR A 111 12.31 15.36 -4.12
CA TYR A 111 12.40 13.97 -4.55
C TYR A 111 13.89 13.64 -4.77
N PRO A 112 14.49 12.82 -3.92
CA PRO A 112 15.66 12.08 -4.35
C PRO A 112 15.24 11.19 -5.53
N GLN A 113 16.11 11.01 -6.49
CA GLN A 113 15.86 10.08 -7.59
C GLN A 113 15.47 8.70 -7.01
N GLY A 114 14.25 8.24 -7.32
CA GLY A 114 13.72 6.96 -6.84
C GLY A 114 12.68 7.03 -5.71
N ALA A 115 12.32 8.21 -5.19
CA ALA A 115 11.18 8.35 -4.29
C ALA A 115 9.86 7.93 -4.95
N VAL A 116 8.88 7.60 -4.14
CA VAL A 116 7.51 7.30 -4.61
C VAL A 116 7.04 8.45 -5.49
N LYS A 117 6.98 8.22 -6.79
CA LYS A 117 6.65 9.26 -7.78
C LYS A 117 5.18 9.61 -7.82
N LYS A 118 4.34 8.79 -7.19
CA LYS A 118 2.89 8.87 -7.25
C LYS A 118 2.29 8.67 -5.87
N ALA A 119 1.19 9.36 -5.59
CA ALA A 119 0.44 9.12 -4.37
C ALA A 119 -0.01 7.65 -4.29
N VAL A 120 -0.02 7.10 -3.08
CA VAL A 120 -0.45 5.72 -2.82
C VAL A 120 -1.89 5.47 -3.30
N TRP A 121 -2.73 6.49 -3.31
CA TRP A 121 -4.11 6.44 -3.81
C TRP A 121 -4.22 6.02 -5.27
N GLU A 122 -3.27 6.41 -6.11
CA GLU A 122 -3.22 5.99 -7.51
C GLU A 122 -2.95 4.48 -7.62
N SER A 123 -2.09 3.95 -6.77
CA SER A 123 -1.81 2.51 -6.72
C SER A 123 -3.01 1.71 -6.24
N ILE A 124 -3.74 2.19 -5.23
CA ILE A 124 -4.99 1.59 -4.77
C ILE A 124 -6.03 1.56 -5.90
N ARG A 125 -6.17 2.68 -6.63
CA ARG A 125 -7.06 2.75 -7.79
C ARG A 125 -6.69 1.73 -8.86
N ASN A 126 -5.40 1.59 -9.19
CA ASN A 126 -4.93 0.60 -10.15
C ASN A 126 -5.26 -0.83 -9.71
N CYS A 127 -5.15 -1.14 -8.41
CA CYS A 127 -5.55 -2.43 -7.88
C CYS A 127 -7.05 -2.70 -8.03
N TYR A 128 -7.91 -1.70 -7.79
CA TYR A 128 -9.35 -1.86 -8.04
C TYR A 128 -9.67 -1.97 -9.52
N ASN A 129 -8.96 -1.24 -10.38
CA ASN A 129 -9.10 -1.40 -11.83
C ASN A 129 -8.78 -2.83 -12.27
N VAL A 130 -7.71 -3.43 -11.73
CA VAL A 130 -7.39 -4.84 -11.96
C VAL A 130 -8.53 -5.74 -11.49
N LEU A 131 -9.03 -5.58 -10.25
CA LEU A 131 -10.12 -6.39 -9.71
C LEU A 131 -11.39 -6.34 -10.57
N ASN A 132 -11.72 -5.15 -11.09
CA ASN A 132 -12.93 -4.92 -11.85
C ASN A 132 -12.88 -5.47 -13.30
N ASN A 133 -11.68 -5.71 -13.84
CA ASN A 133 -11.53 -6.02 -15.25
C ASN A 133 -10.92 -7.40 -15.54
N LEU A 134 -10.33 -8.11 -14.58
CA LEU A 134 -9.71 -9.42 -14.82
C LEU A 134 -10.68 -10.47 -15.39
N ASP A 135 -11.94 -10.43 -14.99
CA ASP A 135 -12.96 -11.37 -15.48
C ASP A 135 -13.28 -11.19 -16.99
N ARG A 136 -12.81 -10.08 -17.60
CA ARG A 136 -13.01 -9.80 -19.04
C ARG A 136 -11.93 -10.43 -19.92
N VAL A 137 -10.84 -10.90 -19.32
CA VAL A 137 -9.70 -11.46 -20.05
C VAL A 137 -10.06 -12.85 -20.57
N SER A 138 -10.14 -12.98 -21.90
CA SER A 138 -10.71 -14.18 -22.55
C SER A 138 -9.85 -15.44 -22.45
N ASP A 139 -8.52 -15.29 -22.32
CA ASP A 139 -7.54 -16.38 -22.29
C ASP A 139 -6.93 -16.59 -20.90
N ILE A 140 -7.50 -15.98 -19.84
CA ILE A 140 -6.98 -16.12 -18.48
C ILE A 140 -7.29 -17.52 -17.93
N THR A 141 -6.29 -18.13 -17.30
CA THR A 141 -6.50 -19.39 -16.59
C THR A 141 -7.21 -19.14 -15.25
N PRO A 142 -8.01 -20.11 -14.75
CA PRO A 142 -8.64 -19.97 -13.44
C PRO A 142 -7.64 -19.70 -12.31
N GLU A 143 -6.45 -20.29 -12.37
CA GLU A 143 -5.38 -20.11 -11.41
C GLU A 143 -4.87 -18.65 -11.45
N ASN A 144 -4.52 -18.12 -12.63
CA ASN A 144 -4.04 -16.76 -12.77
C ASN A 144 -5.11 -15.74 -12.40
N LEU A 145 -6.37 -16.01 -12.72
CA LEU A 145 -7.49 -15.15 -12.30
C LEU A 145 -7.55 -15.06 -10.77
N SER A 146 -7.48 -16.21 -10.08
CA SER A 146 -7.46 -16.27 -8.61
C SER A 146 -6.25 -15.54 -8.04
N TRP A 147 -5.06 -15.88 -8.51
CA TRP A 147 -3.80 -15.34 -7.99
C TRP A 147 -3.70 -13.84 -8.18
N TRP A 148 -4.05 -13.33 -9.36
CA TRP A 148 -3.95 -11.89 -9.65
C TRP A 148 -5.00 -11.06 -8.92
N LYS A 149 -6.19 -11.59 -8.67
CA LYS A 149 -7.15 -11.01 -7.73
C LYS A 149 -6.59 -10.98 -6.31
N GLY A 150 -5.94 -12.07 -5.90
CA GLY A 150 -5.25 -12.15 -4.60
C GLY A 150 -4.14 -11.11 -4.46
N GLU A 151 -3.33 -10.90 -5.49
CA GLU A 151 -2.28 -9.87 -5.49
C GLU A 151 -2.83 -8.46 -5.39
N ALA A 152 -3.89 -8.15 -6.16
CA ALA A 152 -4.54 -6.85 -6.09
C ALA A 152 -5.11 -6.58 -4.69
N LEU A 153 -5.77 -7.57 -4.08
CA LEU A 153 -6.30 -7.47 -2.70
C LEU A 153 -5.19 -7.31 -1.67
N PHE A 154 -4.09 -8.06 -1.81
CA PHE A 154 -2.91 -7.90 -0.96
C PHE A 154 -2.36 -6.48 -1.03
N LEU A 155 -2.20 -5.95 -2.23
CA LEU A 155 -1.66 -4.60 -2.44
C LEU A 155 -2.60 -3.51 -1.95
N ILE A 156 -3.92 -3.67 -2.07
CA ILE A 156 -4.89 -2.77 -1.44
C ILE A 156 -4.67 -2.73 0.07
N GLY A 157 -4.58 -3.90 0.71
CA GLY A 157 -4.27 -4.00 2.14
C GLY A 157 -2.94 -3.35 2.50
N TYR A 158 -1.90 -3.64 1.73
CA TYR A 158 -0.54 -3.13 1.94
C TYR A 158 -0.45 -1.61 1.85
N TYR A 159 -1.04 -1.01 0.82
CA TYR A 159 -1.04 0.44 0.66
C TYR A 159 -1.83 1.16 1.74
N HIS A 160 -2.98 0.61 2.15
CA HIS A 160 -3.73 1.16 3.28
C HIS A 160 -2.95 1.00 4.60
N GLN A 161 -2.26 -0.14 4.81
CA GLN A 161 -1.44 -0.34 6.01
C GLN A 161 -0.30 0.67 6.11
N ILE A 162 0.45 0.91 5.03
CA ILE A 162 1.51 1.94 5.02
C ILE A 162 0.92 3.30 5.37
N MET A 163 -0.20 3.65 4.77
CA MET A 163 -0.86 4.93 5.08
C MET A 163 -1.31 5.00 6.55
N LEU A 164 -1.81 3.90 7.11
CA LEU A 164 -2.19 3.80 8.51
C LEU A 164 -0.98 3.95 9.45
N GLU A 165 0.15 3.33 9.13
CA GLU A 165 1.40 3.42 9.89
C GLU A 165 1.96 4.84 9.91
N TYR A 166 1.91 5.57 8.78
CA TYR A 166 2.47 6.92 8.65
C TYR A 166 1.55 8.04 9.12
N TYR A 167 0.24 7.91 8.92
CA TYR A 167 -0.71 9.00 9.14
C TYR A 167 -1.76 8.71 10.21
N GLY A 168 -1.70 7.54 10.86
CA GLY A 168 -2.76 7.08 11.77
C GLY A 168 -4.06 6.79 11.01
N PRO A 169 -5.23 7.10 11.58
CA PRO A 169 -6.53 6.91 10.93
C PRO A 169 -6.56 7.53 9.53
N ILE A 170 -7.04 6.77 8.55
CA ILE A 170 -7.02 7.13 7.13
C ILE A 170 -8.41 7.12 6.51
N VAL A 171 -8.50 7.64 5.30
CA VAL A 171 -9.65 7.41 4.41
C VAL A 171 -9.55 6.00 3.87
N ILE A 172 -10.63 5.23 4.00
CA ILE A 172 -10.74 3.90 3.40
C ILE A 172 -11.26 4.06 1.97
N ILE A 173 -10.52 3.52 1.01
CA ILE A 173 -10.95 3.37 -0.37
C ILE A 173 -11.34 1.91 -0.57
N ASP A 174 -12.62 1.63 -0.62
CA ASP A 174 -13.21 0.28 -0.71
C ASP A 174 -13.60 -0.13 -2.13
N LYS A 175 -13.52 0.80 -3.07
CA LYS A 175 -13.86 0.63 -4.49
C LYS A 175 -13.13 1.63 -5.38
N GLU A 176 -13.14 1.38 -6.68
CA GLU A 176 -12.66 2.36 -7.65
C GLU A 176 -13.55 3.61 -7.63
N ILE A 177 -12.90 4.78 -7.51
CA ILE A 177 -13.58 6.07 -7.60
C ILE A 177 -13.56 6.50 -9.08
N PRO A 178 -14.73 6.67 -9.72
CA PRO A 178 -14.82 7.14 -11.10
C PRO A 178 -14.10 8.49 -11.30
N MET A 179 -13.56 8.71 -12.49
CA MET A 179 -12.86 9.97 -12.80
C MET A 179 -13.80 11.18 -12.82
N GLU A 180 -15.08 10.93 -13.10
CA GLU A 180 -16.13 11.93 -13.17
C GLU A 180 -16.73 12.27 -11.80
N SER A 181 -16.26 11.63 -10.72
CA SER A 181 -16.75 11.87 -9.37
C SER A 181 -16.56 13.31 -8.97
N SER A 182 -17.58 13.87 -8.34
CA SER A 182 -17.53 15.25 -7.84
C SER A 182 -16.48 15.39 -6.71
N PRO A 183 -15.93 16.57 -6.48
CA PRO A 183 -15.04 16.83 -5.34
C PRO A 183 -15.64 16.43 -3.99
N ALA A 184 -16.96 16.55 -3.82
CA ALA A 184 -17.64 16.17 -2.58
C ALA A 184 -17.63 14.65 -2.36
N GLU A 185 -17.78 13.84 -3.41
CA GLU A 185 -17.68 12.38 -3.35
C GLU A 185 -16.25 11.90 -3.07
N MET A 186 -15.25 12.64 -3.56
CA MET A 186 -13.84 12.32 -3.32
C MET A 186 -13.35 12.75 -1.94
N MET A 187 -13.96 13.77 -1.32
CA MET A 187 -13.57 14.32 -0.02
C MET A 187 -14.23 13.58 1.15
N THR A 188 -13.96 12.29 1.28
CA THR A 188 -14.44 11.47 2.40
C THR A 188 -13.71 11.79 3.71
N SER A 189 -14.33 11.47 4.85
CA SER A 189 -13.70 11.59 6.17
C SER A 189 -12.73 10.45 6.41
N ARG A 190 -11.75 10.68 7.29
CA ARG A 190 -10.97 9.59 7.88
C ARG A 190 -11.89 8.66 8.66
N SER A 191 -11.65 7.38 8.56
CA SER A 191 -12.34 6.35 9.35
C SER A 191 -11.63 6.12 10.69
N PRO A 192 -12.33 5.69 11.73
CA PRO A 192 -11.71 5.28 12.99
C PRO A 192 -10.59 4.26 12.78
N TYR A 193 -9.56 4.32 13.64
CA TYR A 193 -8.38 3.47 13.53
C TYR A 193 -8.73 1.97 13.48
N ASP A 194 -9.60 1.52 14.37
CA ASP A 194 -10.02 0.11 14.44
C ASP A 194 -10.76 -0.31 13.16
N THR A 195 -11.60 0.56 12.59
CA THR A 195 -12.26 0.33 11.30
C THR A 195 -11.24 0.19 10.15
N CYS A 196 -10.18 1.01 10.18
CA CYS A 196 -9.09 0.88 9.19
C CYS A 196 -8.36 -0.46 9.35
N VAL A 197 -8.07 -0.87 10.59
CA VAL A 197 -7.43 -2.16 10.89
C VAL A 197 -8.27 -3.32 10.38
N ASP A 198 -9.57 -3.33 10.67
CA ASP A 198 -10.50 -4.38 10.24
C ASP A 198 -10.56 -4.49 8.71
N PHE A 199 -10.66 -3.36 8.02
CA PHE A 199 -10.66 -3.32 6.57
C PHE A 199 -9.39 -3.94 5.98
N ILE A 200 -8.23 -3.53 6.47
CA ILE A 200 -6.93 -4.01 6.00
C ILE A 200 -6.76 -5.50 6.31
N ALA A 201 -7.10 -5.93 7.52
CA ALA A 201 -7.03 -7.32 7.95
C ALA A 201 -7.93 -8.23 7.09
N ASN A 202 -9.10 -7.75 6.70
CA ASN A 202 -10.01 -8.44 5.79
C ASN A 202 -9.41 -8.57 4.39
N LYS A 203 -8.78 -7.50 3.85
CA LYS A 203 -8.11 -7.57 2.54
C LYS A 203 -6.98 -8.59 2.51
N TYR A 204 -6.18 -8.66 3.55
CA TYR A 204 -5.15 -9.71 3.68
C TYR A 204 -5.75 -11.12 3.79
N SER A 205 -6.85 -11.27 4.52
CA SER A 205 -7.53 -12.57 4.64
C SER A 205 -8.13 -13.04 3.32
N GLU A 206 -8.72 -12.13 2.55
CA GLU A 206 -9.23 -12.40 1.21
C GLU A 206 -8.08 -12.77 0.25
N ALA A 207 -7.00 -11.99 0.28
CA ALA A 207 -5.80 -12.25 -0.51
C ALA A 207 -5.19 -13.62 -0.21
N ALA A 208 -5.05 -13.98 1.07
CA ALA A 208 -4.44 -15.25 1.47
C ALA A 208 -5.20 -16.48 0.95
N ARG A 209 -6.52 -16.38 0.75
CA ARG A 209 -7.33 -17.47 0.18
C ARG A 209 -7.15 -17.65 -1.33
N LEU A 210 -6.73 -16.60 -2.02
CA LEU A 210 -6.61 -16.58 -3.49
C LEU A 210 -5.17 -16.77 -3.97
N LEU A 211 -4.20 -16.36 -3.15
CA LEU A 211 -2.78 -16.40 -3.48
C LEU A 211 -2.20 -17.82 -3.38
N PRO A 212 -1.17 -18.12 -4.18
CA PRO A 212 -0.42 -19.36 -4.02
C PRO A 212 0.42 -19.33 -2.74
N GLY A 213 0.68 -20.51 -2.17
CA GLY A 213 1.62 -20.66 -1.05
C GLY A 213 3.06 -20.32 -1.44
N VAL A 214 3.45 -20.71 -2.66
CA VAL A 214 4.79 -20.52 -3.23
C VAL A 214 4.66 -20.19 -4.71
N TRP A 215 5.42 -19.22 -5.18
CA TRP A 215 5.60 -18.95 -6.61
C TRP A 215 6.77 -19.78 -7.17
N ASP A 216 6.71 -20.04 -8.46
CA ASP A 216 7.87 -20.56 -9.18
C ASP A 216 9.05 -19.57 -9.15
N SER A 217 10.22 -20.03 -9.60
CA SER A 217 11.45 -19.25 -9.51
C SER A 217 11.41 -17.92 -10.29
N SER A 218 10.58 -17.83 -11.33
CA SER A 218 10.45 -16.63 -12.19
C SER A 218 9.58 -15.53 -11.55
N LYS A 219 8.73 -15.92 -10.58
CA LYS A 219 7.75 -15.04 -9.92
C LYS A 219 8.00 -14.83 -8.41
N ARG A 220 9.22 -15.10 -7.92
CA ARG A 220 9.57 -15.14 -6.48
C ARG A 220 9.26 -13.87 -5.69
N ASN A 221 9.20 -12.73 -6.33
CA ASN A 221 9.00 -11.44 -5.67
C ASN A 221 7.52 -11.00 -5.61
N ARG A 222 6.59 -11.89 -5.96
CA ARG A 222 5.15 -11.61 -5.90
C ARG A 222 4.57 -12.04 -4.57
N ALA A 223 3.42 -11.46 -4.20
CA ALA A 223 2.72 -11.77 -2.96
C ALA A 223 2.33 -13.25 -2.87
N THR A 224 2.44 -13.84 -1.68
CA THR A 224 2.03 -15.21 -1.37
C THR A 224 0.98 -15.21 -0.27
N SER A 225 0.26 -16.32 -0.10
CA SER A 225 -0.70 -16.49 1.00
C SER A 225 -0.03 -16.30 2.37
N SER A 226 1.17 -16.87 2.55
CA SER A 226 1.93 -16.70 3.80
C SER A 226 2.37 -15.24 4.03
N ALA A 227 2.74 -14.51 2.97
CA ALA A 227 3.04 -13.09 3.09
C ALA A 227 1.80 -12.28 3.52
N ALA A 228 0.63 -12.55 2.93
CA ALA A 228 -0.60 -11.87 3.31
C ALA A 228 -0.96 -12.07 4.79
N LEU A 229 -0.83 -13.30 5.29
CA LEU A 229 -1.08 -13.61 6.70
C LEU A 229 -0.02 -13.00 7.64
N ALA A 230 1.25 -12.95 7.23
CA ALA A 230 2.31 -12.30 8.01
C ALA A 230 2.08 -10.80 8.13
N PHE A 231 1.68 -10.12 7.05
CA PHE A 231 1.31 -8.70 7.09
C PHE A 231 0.07 -8.44 7.94
N LYS A 232 -0.93 -9.35 7.90
CA LYS A 232 -2.08 -9.29 8.80
C LYS A 232 -1.67 -9.40 10.26
N ALA A 233 -0.78 -10.35 10.60
CA ALA A 233 -0.28 -10.52 11.96
C ALA A 233 0.48 -9.26 12.45
N ARG A 234 1.35 -8.70 11.61
CA ARG A 234 2.06 -7.44 11.91
C ARG A 234 1.09 -6.29 12.16
N LEU A 235 0.07 -6.13 11.32
CA LEU A 235 -0.97 -5.10 11.48
C LEU A 235 -1.69 -5.23 12.82
N LEU A 236 -2.15 -6.44 13.15
CA LEU A 236 -2.90 -6.69 14.40
C LEU A 236 -2.02 -6.53 15.64
N LEU A 237 -0.75 -6.93 15.57
CA LEU A 237 0.22 -6.70 16.63
C LEU A 237 0.43 -5.21 16.90
N TYR A 238 0.58 -4.42 15.84
CA TYR A 238 0.69 -2.97 15.93
C TYR A 238 -0.57 -2.35 16.54
N ALA A 239 -1.76 -2.80 16.09
CA ALA A 239 -3.04 -2.33 16.61
C ALA A 239 -3.31 -2.71 18.08
N ALA A 240 -2.66 -3.77 18.59
CA ALA A 240 -2.71 -4.16 20.00
C ALA A 240 -1.78 -3.32 20.89
N SER A 241 -0.80 -2.62 20.30
CA SER A 241 0.23 -1.88 21.04
C SER A 241 -0.35 -0.74 21.88
N PRO A 242 0.30 -0.38 23.00
CA PRO A 242 -0.16 0.70 23.88
C PRO A 242 -0.23 2.07 23.17
N LEU A 243 0.45 2.23 22.05
CA LEU A 243 0.41 3.49 21.29
C LEU A 243 -1.01 3.81 20.81
N VAL A 244 -1.75 2.79 20.34
CA VAL A 244 -3.06 2.97 19.67
C VAL A 244 -4.21 2.24 20.35
N ASN A 245 -3.93 1.35 21.29
CA ASN A 245 -4.93 0.57 22.00
C ASN A 245 -5.28 1.20 23.36
N GLY A 246 -6.29 2.05 23.37
CA GLY A 246 -6.77 2.71 24.57
C GLY A 246 -5.92 3.88 25.05
N ASN A 247 -5.13 4.48 24.15
CA ASN A 247 -4.29 5.63 24.48
C ASN A 247 -5.10 6.92 24.54
N SER A 248 -5.61 7.23 25.73
CA SER A 248 -6.36 8.47 25.99
C SER A 248 -5.44 9.69 26.21
N GLU A 249 -4.17 9.49 26.48
CA GLU A 249 -3.21 10.58 26.70
C GLU A 249 -2.99 11.39 25.43
N PHE A 250 -2.81 10.70 24.29
CA PHE A 250 -2.50 11.37 23.02
C PHE A 250 -3.73 11.57 22.12
N TYR A 251 -4.80 10.77 22.28
CA TYR A 251 -5.86 10.71 21.28
C TYR A 251 -7.28 10.92 21.83
N SER A 252 -7.43 11.41 23.07
CA SER A 252 -8.74 11.56 23.72
C SER A 252 -9.74 12.45 22.98
N ASP A 253 -9.27 13.41 22.21
CA ASP A 253 -10.07 14.38 21.46
C ASP A 253 -9.80 14.38 19.95
N PHE A 254 -9.04 13.40 19.46
CA PHE A 254 -8.69 13.34 18.04
C PHE A 254 -9.89 12.86 17.22
N LYS A 255 -10.50 13.79 16.48
CA LYS A 255 -11.75 13.58 15.74
C LYS A 255 -11.58 13.83 14.25
N ASN A 256 -12.44 13.20 13.45
CA ASN A 256 -12.57 13.53 12.04
C ASN A 256 -13.43 14.79 11.83
N LYS A 257 -13.57 15.19 10.56
CA LYS A 257 -14.37 16.40 10.20
C LYS A 257 -15.86 16.30 10.58
N ASN A 258 -16.36 15.09 10.85
CA ASN A 258 -17.76 14.86 11.25
C ASN A 258 -17.92 14.80 12.77
N GLY A 259 -16.84 15.00 13.55
CA GLY A 259 -16.86 14.95 15.01
C GLY A 259 -16.75 13.54 15.61
N GLU A 260 -16.52 12.52 14.82
CA GLU A 260 -16.34 11.14 15.25
C GLU A 260 -14.92 10.94 15.80
N LEU A 261 -14.80 10.27 16.96
CA LEU A 261 -13.51 9.91 17.55
C LEU A 261 -12.76 8.93 16.63
N LEU A 262 -11.51 9.22 16.38
CA LEU A 262 -10.66 8.44 15.48
C LEU A 262 -9.92 7.31 16.19
N PHE A 263 -9.76 7.38 17.53
CA PHE A 263 -9.19 6.33 18.35
C PHE A 263 -10.13 5.95 19.47
N ASN A 264 -10.17 4.65 19.78
CA ASN A 264 -10.88 4.17 20.96
C ASN A 264 -10.05 4.47 22.22
N SER A 265 -10.65 5.13 23.19
CA SER A 265 -10.01 5.46 24.47
C SER A 265 -9.95 4.30 25.45
N THR A 266 -10.66 3.20 25.18
CA THR A 266 -10.71 2.03 26.04
C THR A 266 -9.71 0.97 25.58
N TYR A 267 -8.85 0.52 26.51
CA TYR A 267 -7.94 -0.58 26.24
C TYR A 267 -8.70 -1.89 26.02
N ASP A 268 -8.38 -2.58 24.92
CA ASP A 268 -8.93 -3.90 24.58
C ASP A 268 -7.83 -4.96 24.57
N ARG A 269 -7.89 -5.85 25.58
CA ARG A 269 -6.97 -6.98 25.70
C ARG A 269 -7.12 -7.99 24.55
N ASN A 270 -8.30 -8.11 23.95
CA ASN A 270 -8.55 -9.09 22.90
C ASN A 270 -7.74 -8.82 21.64
N LYS A 271 -7.29 -7.57 21.41
CA LYS A 271 -6.41 -7.25 20.28
C LYS A 271 -5.10 -8.05 20.31
N TRP A 272 -4.56 -8.30 21.51
CA TRP A 272 -3.38 -9.16 21.67
C TRP A 272 -3.64 -10.62 21.31
N LEU A 273 -4.82 -11.13 21.68
CA LEU A 273 -5.22 -12.49 21.32
C LEU A 273 -5.37 -12.62 19.81
N LEU A 274 -6.05 -11.69 19.15
CA LEU A 274 -6.20 -11.66 17.69
C LEU A 274 -4.87 -11.58 16.97
N ALA A 275 -3.92 -10.80 17.51
CA ALA A 275 -2.57 -10.70 16.96
C ALA A 275 -1.81 -12.04 17.09
N ALA A 276 -1.89 -12.70 18.23
CA ALA A 276 -1.27 -14.01 18.46
C ALA A 276 -1.85 -15.08 17.52
N GLU A 277 -3.17 -15.18 17.42
CA GLU A 277 -3.84 -16.13 16.52
C GLU A 277 -3.48 -15.87 15.05
N ALA A 278 -3.33 -14.62 14.66
CA ALA A 278 -2.92 -14.29 13.29
C ALA A 278 -1.45 -14.66 13.04
N ALA A 279 -0.58 -14.51 14.05
CA ALA A 279 0.82 -14.92 13.95
C ALA A 279 0.97 -16.44 13.83
N ASP A 280 0.20 -17.20 14.63
CA ASP A 280 0.18 -18.66 14.56
C ASP A 280 -0.27 -19.13 13.17
N LYS A 281 -1.36 -18.57 12.64
CA LYS A 281 -1.83 -18.88 11.28
C LYS A 281 -0.83 -18.56 10.20
N ALA A 282 -0.07 -17.47 10.35
CA ALA A 282 0.97 -17.10 9.41
C ALA A 282 2.14 -18.10 9.46
N ALA A 283 2.52 -18.56 10.65
CA ALA A 283 3.55 -19.58 10.85
C ALA A 283 3.12 -20.93 10.25
N GLU A 284 1.92 -21.42 10.55
CA GLU A 284 1.34 -22.62 9.95
C GLU A 284 1.36 -22.57 8.41
N MET A 285 0.91 -21.46 7.84
CA MET A 285 0.90 -21.28 6.37
C MET A 285 2.31 -21.27 5.76
N CYS A 286 3.31 -20.80 6.50
CA CYS A 286 4.71 -20.87 6.07
C CYS A 286 5.22 -22.30 6.09
N GLU A 287 4.90 -23.07 7.13
CA GLU A 287 5.29 -24.47 7.27
C GLU A 287 4.62 -25.35 6.21
N ASP A 288 3.33 -25.17 5.95
CA ASP A 288 2.58 -25.83 4.87
C ASP A 288 3.18 -25.51 3.49
N GLY A 289 3.71 -24.31 3.31
CA GLY A 289 4.45 -23.90 2.12
C GLY A 289 5.90 -24.44 2.05
N GLY A 290 6.27 -25.36 2.93
CA GLY A 290 7.61 -25.98 2.99
C GLY A 290 8.70 -25.03 3.51
N ARG A 291 8.34 -23.95 4.18
CA ARG A 291 9.28 -23.07 4.88
C ARG A 291 9.34 -23.47 6.35
N ALA A 292 10.53 -23.64 6.86
CA ALA A 292 10.73 -23.97 8.26
C ALA A 292 11.86 -23.12 8.85
N LEU A 293 11.81 -22.92 10.17
CA LEU A 293 12.96 -22.40 10.88
C LEU A 293 14.11 -23.40 10.74
N VAL A 294 15.31 -22.89 10.51
CA VAL A 294 16.52 -23.71 10.53
C VAL A 294 16.78 -24.12 11.96
N LEU A 295 16.23 -25.29 12.35
CA LEU A 295 16.54 -25.91 13.63
C LEU A 295 17.89 -26.60 13.52
N GLY A 296 18.62 -26.72 14.65
CA GLY A 296 19.85 -27.48 14.72
C GLY A 296 19.65 -28.97 14.34
N ALA A 297 20.72 -29.70 14.18
CA ALA A 297 20.72 -31.09 13.72
C ALA A 297 19.81 -32.03 14.53
N THR A 298 19.51 -31.68 15.79
CA THR A 298 18.62 -32.47 16.67
C THR A 298 17.17 -31.94 16.70
N GLY A 299 16.86 -30.86 15.95
CA GLY A 299 15.55 -30.21 15.99
C GLY A 299 15.20 -29.53 17.34
N LYS A 300 16.15 -29.43 18.25
CA LYS A 300 15.94 -28.80 19.56
C LYS A 300 16.27 -27.32 19.54
N LYS A 301 15.50 -26.53 20.31
CA LYS A 301 15.70 -25.09 20.48
C LYS A 301 17.12 -24.75 20.95
N THR A 302 17.76 -25.63 21.75
CA THR A 302 19.14 -25.52 22.19
C THR A 302 20.15 -25.57 21.06
N ASP A 303 19.89 -26.38 20.01
CA ASP A 303 20.77 -26.45 18.84
C ASP A 303 20.59 -25.26 17.92
N LEU A 304 19.37 -24.69 17.88
CA LEU A 304 19.14 -23.40 17.22
C LEU A 304 19.94 -22.30 17.91
N LEU A 305 19.91 -22.23 19.24
CA LEU A 305 20.69 -21.25 20.01
C LEU A 305 22.19 -21.45 19.83
N ASN A 306 22.68 -22.71 19.79
CA ASN A 306 24.09 -23.00 19.52
C ASN A 306 24.48 -22.64 18.10
N LYS A 307 23.63 -22.91 17.09
CA LYS A 307 23.87 -22.47 15.70
C LYS A 307 23.72 -20.98 15.53
N MET A 308 22.82 -20.33 16.27
CA MET A 308 22.78 -18.88 16.31
C MET A 308 24.05 -18.31 16.96
N ALA A 309 24.59 -18.94 17.98
CA ALA A 309 25.89 -18.58 18.53
C ALA A 309 27.02 -18.77 17.51
N ASP A 310 26.97 -19.79 16.67
CA ASP A 310 27.94 -20.01 15.57
C ASP A 310 27.71 -19.03 14.40
N ILE A 311 26.46 -18.67 14.07
CA ILE A 311 26.09 -17.63 13.12
C ILE A 311 26.35 -16.25 13.74
N GLU A 312 26.13 -16.11 15.04
CA GLU A 312 26.48 -14.96 15.85
C GLU A 312 27.98 -14.65 15.78
N THR A 313 28.83 -15.64 15.64
CA THR A 313 30.25 -15.35 15.42
C THR A 313 30.48 -14.58 14.11
N VAL A 314 29.57 -14.65 13.16
CA VAL A 314 29.66 -13.93 11.88
C VAL A 314 28.78 -12.65 11.85
N SER A 315 27.59 -12.66 12.45
CA SER A 315 26.67 -11.50 12.45
C SER A 315 26.73 -10.67 13.73
N TYR A 316 27.02 -11.29 14.87
CA TYR A 316 27.11 -10.64 16.18
C TYR A 316 28.47 -9.98 16.43
N THR A 317 29.49 -10.34 15.69
CA THR A 317 30.74 -9.57 15.70
C THR A 317 30.49 -8.13 15.26
N HIS A 318 29.50 -7.86 14.42
CA HIS A 318 29.14 -6.48 14.08
C HIS A 318 28.32 -5.78 15.18
N LEU A 319 27.41 -6.46 15.87
CA LEU A 319 26.66 -5.88 16.99
C LEU A 319 27.49 -5.75 18.27
N ARG A 320 28.32 -6.75 18.63
CA ARG A 320 29.25 -6.67 19.76
C ARG A 320 30.41 -5.71 19.54
N ALA A 321 30.88 -5.51 18.31
CA ALA A 321 31.88 -4.48 18.03
C ALA A 321 31.33 -3.09 18.35
N HIS A 322 30.04 -2.84 18.15
CA HIS A 322 29.41 -1.58 18.54
C HIS A 322 29.21 -1.44 20.06
N GLU A 323 28.98 -2.54 20.80
CA GLU A 323 28.88 -2.48 22.28
C GLU A 323 30.24 -2.30 22.96
N THR A 324 31.32 -2.78 22.37
CA THR A 324 32.66 -2.61 22.93
C THR A 324 33.29 -1.26 22.62
N GLU A 325 32.82 -0.53 21.63
CA GLU A 325 33.26 0.84 21.35
C GLU A 325 32.55 1.90 22.21
N LEU A 326 31.49 1.52 22.97
CA LEU A 326 30.73 2.39 23.86
C LEU A 326 31.20 2.31 25.33
N HIS A 327 32.24 1.53 25.65
CA HIS A 327 32.90 1.46 26.94
C HIS A 327 34.37 1.89 26.82
#